data_88abf1b4cdcffcff73dd562a356ef027
#
_entry.id   88abf1b4cdcffcff73dd562a356ef027
#
_cell.length_a   1.000
_cell.length_b   1.000
_cell.length_c   1.000
_cell.angle_alpha   90.00
_cell.angle_beta   90.00
_cell.angle_gamma   90.00
#
_symmetry.space_group_name_H-M   'P 1'
#
loop_
_entity.id
_entity.type
_entity.pdbx_description
1 polymer ?
#
loop_
_entity_poly.entity_id
_entity_poly.type
_entity_poly.pdbx_seq_one_letter_code
_entity_poly.pdbx_strand_id
1 'polypeptide(L)'
;MPALIAIAQIRILPSTLVLVAALVLGACATKNAALETDAMTTGSVGTAAPAGTEAVGSFKRTQQLGQQWSANQGNVAVGLDYATNLQQMGQTEQQIAVLKSIAVAHPNDGPLQAKLGKQLLSAGRAGEATTMLERAAAQPSVDWQTLSALGSAYDQQGNYTAARAKYQQALVLKPNQLSVENNLAMSYALEGKLPDAEKLLRSAMTQQGVDAQPRVRQNLALVVGLQGRFDEARQIASADLPADQVEANLNYLQQMLAQPNTWQQLAKQKQG
;
A
#
# COMPACT_ATOMS: atom_id res chain seq x y z
N MET A 1 22.95 48.86 -11.46
CA MET A 1 22.55 48.06 -10.29
C MET A 1 21.29 47.31 -10.63
N PRO A 2 21.33 46.00 -10.95
CA PRO A 2 20.15 45.19 -11.13
C PRO A 2 19.79 44.46 -9.86
N ALA A 3 18.52 44.58 -9.47
CA ALA A 3 17.91 43.93 -8.34
C ALA A 3 17.75 42.42 -8.58
N LEU A 4 18.25 41.64 -7.64
CA LEU A 4 18.06 40.21 -7.55
C LEU A 4 16.58 39.88 -7.22
N ILE A 5 15.89 39.22 -8.14
CA ILE A 5 14.59 38.61 -7.89
C ILE A 5 14.87 37.18 -7.38
N ALA A 6 14.66 36.97 -6.09
CA ALA A 6 14.68 35.65 -5.47
C ALA A 6 13.43 34.89 -5.90
N ILE A 7 13.60 33.88 -6.76
CA ILE A 7 12.55 32.92 -7.09
C ILE A 7 12.46 31.93 -5.93
N ALA A 8 11.41 32.08 -5.11
CA ALA A 8 11.03 31.10 -4.11
C ALA A 8 10.58 29.81 -4.83
N GLN A 9 11.37 28.76 -4.72
CA GLN A 9 10.97 27.43 -5.16
C GLN A 9 9.89 26.90 -4.22
N ILE A 10 8.64 27.03 -4.63
CA ILE A 10 7.52 26.34 -4.00
C ILE A 10 7.67 24.87 -4.39
N ARG A 11 8.16 24.05 -3.45
CA ARG A 11 8.08 22.59 -3.54
C ARG A 11 6.62 22.20 -3.45
N ILE A 12 5.97 22.00 -4.59
CA ILE A 12 4.65 21.37 -4.67
C ILE A 12 4.86 19.88 -4.38
N LEU A 13 4.52 19.46 -3.18
CA LEU A 13 4.38 18.04 -2.83
C LEU A 13 3.35 17.41 -3.78
N PRO A 14 3.56 16.17 -4.25
CA PRO A 14 2.60 15.48 -5.11
C PRO A 14 1.41 15.00 -4.28
N SER A 15 0.53 15.93 -3.92
CA SER A 15 -0.71 15.64 -3.17
C SER A 15 -1.73 14.81 -3.96
N THR A 16 -1.51 14.60 -5.25
CA THR A 16 -2.44 13.89 -6.15
C THR A 16 -2.34 12.37 -6.10
N LEU A 17 -1.22 11.81 -5.61
CA LEU A 17 -1.05 10.35 -5.53
C LEU A 17 -1.84 9.73 -4.36
N VAL A 18 -2.09 10.52 -3.31
CA VAL A 18 -2.84 10.07 -2.12
C VAL A 18 -4.33 9.92 -2.42
N LEU A 19 -4.85 10.67 -3.39
CA LEU A 19 -6.30 10.71 -3.67
C LEU A 19 -6.82 9.52 -4.50
N VAL A 20 -5.99 8.94 -5.38
CA VAL A 20 -6.38 7.72 -6.14
C VAL A 20 -6.47 6.51 -5.21
N ALA A 21 -5.67 6.47 -4.14
CA ALA A 21 -5.76 5.43 -3.12
C ALA A 21 -7.02 5.55 -2.23
N ALA A 22 -7.59 6.77 -2.08
CA ALA A 22 -8.75 7.02 -1.22
C ALA A 22 -10.08 6.50 -1.81
N LEU A 23 -10.18 6.33 -3.13
CA LEU A 23 -11.38 5.79 -3.79
C LEU A 23 -11.65 4.30 -3.51
N VAL A 24 -10.66 3.56 -3.00
CA VAL A 24 -10.79 2.14 -2.67
C VAL A 24 -11.27 1.89 -1.24
N LEU A 25 -11.46 2.93 -0.42
CA LEU A 25 -11.61 2.81 1.04
C LEU A 25 -13.06 2.77 1.56
N GLY A 26 -14.04 2.69 0.72
CA GLY A 26 -15.44 2.71 1.14
C GLY A 26 -16.15 1.38 1.04
N ALA A 27 -15.83 0.37 1.80
CA ALA A 27 -16.75 -0.64 2.33
C ALA A 27 -16.04 -1.93 2.76
N CYS A 28 -15.99 -2.20 4.04
CA CYS A 28 -16.08 -3.56 4.57
C CYS A 28 -16.56 -3.50 6.02
N ALA A 29 -17.86 -3.48 6.20
CA ALA A 29 -18.50 -3.95 7.41
C ALA A 29 -19.30 -5.19 7.05
N THR A 30 -18.69 -6.38 7.07
CA THR A 30 -19.41 -7.67 7.21
C THR A 30 -18.48 -8.74 7.79
N LYS A 31 -18.91 -9.24 8.95
CA LYS A 31 -18.78 -10.56 9.58
C LYS A 31 -17.62 -11.48 9.21
N ASN A 32 -16.83 -11.74 10.25
CA ASN A 32 -16.02 -12.94 10.59
C ASN A 32 -16.06 -14.11 9.60
N ALA A 33 -14.99 -14.20 8.81
CA ALA A 33 -14.39 -15.46 8.41
C ALA A 33 -12.88 -15.29 8.60
N ALA A 34 -12.27 -16.23 9.34
CA ALA A 34 -10.82 -16.27 9.52
C ALA A 34 -10.16 -16.48 8.16
N LEU A 35 -9.68 -15.42 7.58
CA LEU A 35 -8.83 -15.42 6.39
C LEU A 35 -7.46 -14.95 6.85
N GLU A 36 -6.45 -15.74 6.58
CA GLU A 36 -5.05 -15.35 6.69
C GLU A 36 -4.88 -13.98 5.99
N THR A 37 -4.72 -12.94 6.81
CA THR A 37 -4.60 -11.57 6.32
C THR A 37 -3.19 -11.33 5.81
N ASP A 38 -2.98 -11.55 4.53
CA ASP A 38 -1.91 -10.91 3.78
C ASP A 38 -2.21 -9.41 3.66
N ALA A 39 -2.02 -8.71 4.79
CA ALA A 39 -2.29 -7.28 4.89
C ALA A 39 -1.13 -6.48 4.33
N MET A 40 -1.09 -6.33 3.01
CA MET A 40 -0.42 -5.20 2.38
C MET A 40 -1.47 -4.33 1.70
N THR A 41 -2.22 -3.63 2.53
CA THR A 41 -3.19 -2.64 2.09
C THR A 41 -2.57 -1.26 2.23
N THR A 42 -2.41 -0.56 1.14
CA THR A 42 -2.27 0.89 1.16
C THR A 42 -3.54 1.48 1.78
N GLY A 43 -3.41 2.00 3.01
CA GLY A 43 -4.40 2.87 3.65
C GLY A 43 -5.74 2.23 4.04
N SER A 44 -5.76 1.45 5.13
CA SER A 44 -6.99 1.26 5.91
C SER A 44 -6.93 2.19 7.13
N VAL A 45 -7.76 3.22 7.13
CA VAL A 45 -8.13 3.91 8.37
C VAL A 45 -9.01 2.93 9.15
N GLY A 46 -8.44 2.31 10.18
CA GLY A 46 -9.15 1.40 11.05
C GLY A 46 -10.36 2.11 11.69
N THR A 47 -11.55 1.57 11.46
CA THR A 47 -12.70 1.88 12.30
C THR A 47 -12.34 1.51 13.72
N ALA A 48 -12.51 2.47 14.64
CA ALA A 48 -12.32 2.28 16.06
C ALA A 48 -13.12 1.06 16.54
N ALA A 49 -12.41 0.05 17.04
CA ALA A 49 -13.04 -1.03 17.80
C ALA A 49 -13.74 -0.45 19.04
N PRO A 50 -14.87 -1.03 19.50
CA PRO A 50 -15.55 -0.53 20.67
C PRO A 50 -14.59 -0.55 21.87
N ALA A 51 -14.51 0.58 22.57
CA ALA A 51 -13.70 0.75 23.76
C ALA A 51 -14.25 -0.18 24.87
N GLY A 52 -13.76 -1.43 24.89
CA GLY A 52 -14.05 -2.44 25.88
C GLY A 52 -12.75 -2.89 26.56
N THR A 53 -12.87 -3.72 27.55
CA THR A 53 -11.83 -4.27 28.42
C THR A 53 -10.52 -4.73 27.74
N GLU A 54 -10.55 -5.05 26.43
CA GLU A 54 -9.37 -5.42 25.64
C GLU A 54 -8.40 -4.24 25.42
N ALA A 55 -8.90 -3.02 25.24
CA ALA A 55 -8.03 -1.84 25.05
C ALA A 55 -7.22 -1.53 26.33
N VAL A 56 -7.81 -1.74 27.50
CA VAL A 56 -7.13 -1.58 28.80
C VAL A 56 -6.05 -2.66 28.99
N GLY A 57 -6.33 -3.89 28.57
CA GLY A 57 -5.36 -4.98 28.59
C GLY A 57 -4.17 -4.72 27.67
N SER A 58 -4.42 -4.17 26.49
CA SER A 58 -3.39 -3.80 25.51
C SER A 58 -2.49 -2.68 26.00
N PHE A 59 -3.04 -1.64 26.67
CA PHE A 59 -2.24 -0.57 27.24
C PHE A 59 -1.31 -1.06 28.36
N LYS A 60 -1.82 -1.86 29.30
CA LYS A 60 -1.02 -2.45 30.38
C LYS A 60 0.10 -3.35 29.81
N ARG A 61 -0.23 -4.16 28.78
CA ARG A 61 0.75 -4.98 28.09
C ARG A 61 1.81 -4.13 27.38
N THR A 62 1.41 -3.05 26.69
CA THR A 62 2.33 -2.10 26.06
C THR A 62 3.33 -1.54 27.07
N GLN A 63 2.85 -1.12 28.23
CA GLN A 63 3.68 -0.58 29.30
C GLN A 63 4.66 -1.63 29.84
N GLN A 64 4.21 -2.86 30.10
CA GLN A 64 5.06 -3.97 30.54
C GLN A 64 6.14 -4.32 29.52
N LEU A 65 5.76 -4.47 28.24
CA LEU A 65 6.72 -4.76 27.16
C LEU A 65 7.70 -3.62 26.97
N GLY A 66 7.25 -2.36 27.08
CA GLY A 66 8.12 -1.18 27.02
C GLY A 66 9.16 -1.15 28.14
N GLN A 67 8.78 -1.51 29.38
CA GLN A 67 9.72 -1.64 30.49
C GLN A 67 10.72 -2.77 30.27
N GLN A 68 10.26 -3.94 29.84
CA GLN A 68 11.15 -5.07 29.51
C GLN A 68 12.12 -4.73 28.37
N TRP A 69 11.62 -4.06 27.33
CA TRP A 69 12.42 -3.60 26.18
C TRP A 69 13.48 -2.58 26.60
N SER A 70 13.11 -1.59 27.41
CA SER A 70 14.06 -0.57 27.90
C SER A 70 15.12 -1.16 28.82
N ALA A 71 14.80 -2.19 29.57
CA ALA A 71 15.77 -2.90 30.43
C ALA A 71 16.77 -3.77 29.62
N ASN A 72 16.37 -4.29 28.45
CA ASN A 72 17.21 -5.10 27.59
C ASN A 72 16.83 -4.96 26.11
N GLN A 73 17.35 -3.94 25.44
CA GLN A 73 17.13 -3.68 24.01
C GLN A 73 17.82 -4.69 23.08
N GLY A 74 18.67 -5.57 23.60
CA GLY A 74 19.23 -6.70 22.86
C GLY A 74 18.27 -7.89 22.74
N ASN A 75 17.17 -7.93 23.49
CA ASN A 75 16.20 -9.00 23.40
C ASN A 75 15.23 -8.79 22.23
N VAL A 76 15.58 -9.39 21.08
CA VAL A 76 14.79 -9.28 19.83
C VAL A 76 13.35 -9.75 20.02
N ALA A 77 13.11 -10.83 20.74
CA ALA A 77 11.76 -11.36 20.94
C ALA A 77 10.86 -10.36 21.68
N VAL A 78 11.35 -9.79 22.79
CA VAL A 78 10.62 -8.75 23.55
C VAL A 78 10.39 -7.53 22.66
N GLY A 79 11.38 -7.11 21.90
CA GLY A 79 11.24 -5.96 20.98
C GLY A 79 10.20 -6.18 19.88
N LEU A 80 10.14 -7.38 19.30
CA LEU A 80 9.13 -7.74 18.30
C LEU A 80 7.72 -7.82 18.91
N ASP A 81 7.58 -8.36 20.12
CA ASP A 81 6.31 -8.38 20.84
C ASP A 81 5.85 -6.96 21.18
N TYR A 82 6.79 -6.11 21.62
CA TYR A 82 6.50 -4.71 21.90
C TYR A 82 6.07 -3.96 20.63
N ALA A 83 6.81 -4.13 19.51
CA ALA A 83 6.46 -3.53 18.24
C ALA A 83 5.09 -4.00 17.73
N THR A 84 4.75 -5.28 17.92
CA THR A 84 3.44 -5.84 17.54
C THR A 84 2.31 -5.21 18.37
N ASN A 85 2.53 -5.06 19.67
CA ASN A 85 1.55 -4.44 20.56
C ASN A 85 1.37 -2.95 20.25
N LEU A 86 2.46 -2.22 19.96
CA LEU A 86 2.41 -0.83 19.50
C LEU A 86 1.60 -0.68 18.20
N GLN A 87 1.72 -1.63 17.27
CA GLN A 87 0.92 -1.68 16.04
C GLN A 87 -0.58 -1.80 16.35
N GLN A 88 -0.95 -2.71 17.25
CA GLN A 88 -2.36 -2.89 17.68
C GLN A 88 -2.93 -1.63 18.33
N MET A 89 -2.07 -0.86 19.00
CA MET A 89 -2.43 0.41 19.63
C MET A 89 -2.39 1.61 18.65
N GLY A 90 -2.09 1.39 17.38
CA GLY A 90 -1.94 2.46 16.38
C GLY A 90 -0.72 3.37 16.60
N GLN A 91 0.22 2.98 17.46
CA GLN A 91 1.41 3.77 17.79
C GLN A 91 2.53 3.53 16.77
N THR A 92 2.27 3.90 15.52
CA THR A 92 3.10 3.58 14.35
C THR A 92 4.54 4.09 14.47
N GLU A 93 4.75 5.33 14.92
CA GLU A 93 6.10 5.88 15.01
C GLU A 93 6.95 5.19 16.09
N GLN A 94 6.34 4.85 17.22
CA GLN A 94 7.02 4.09 18.27
C GLN A 94 7.33 2.66 17.82
N GLN A 95 6.41 2.01 17.12
CA GLN A 95 6.64 0.71 16.49
C GLN A 95 7.85 0.75 15.54
N ILE A 96 7.90 1.74 14.65
CA ILE A 96 9.01 1.92 13.71
C ILE A 96 10.32 2.15 14.46
N ALA A 97 10.32 2.96 15.52
CA ALA A 97 11.52 3.22 16.32
C ALA A 97 12.06 1.94 16.96
N VAL A 98 11.20 1.10 17.55
CA VAL A 98 11.59 -0.20 18.12
C VAL A 98 12.15 -1.13 17.03
N LEU A 99 11.44 -1.27 15.90
CA LEU A 99 11.90 -2.11 14.79
C LEU A 99 13.23 -1.63 14.21
N LYS A 100 13.45 -0.32 14.09
CA LYS A 100 14.74 0.25 13.66
C LYS A 100 15.86 -0.09 14.63
N SER A 101 15.64 0.05 15.93
CA SER A 101 16.63 -0.30 16.95
C SER A 101 17.06 -1.77 16.82
N ILE A 102 16.11 -2.68 16.67
CA ILE A 102 16.41 -4.11 16.49
C ILE A 102 17.15 -4.35 15.15
N ALA A 103 16.69 -3.73 14.05
CA ALA A 103 17.26 -3.92 12.72
C ALA A 103 18.70 -3.39 12.60
N VAL A 104 19.06 -2.35 13.35
CA VAL A 104 20.44 -1.86 13.44
C VAL A 104 21.34 -2.87 14.14
N ALA A 105 20.85 -3.53 15.20
CA ALA A 105 21.61 -4.56 15.92
C ALA A 105 21.73 -5.86 15.11
N HIS A 106 20.80 -6.13 14.17
CA HIS A 106 20.74 -7.34 13.36
C HIS A 106 20.66 -7.03 11.84
N PRO A 107 21.70 -6.44 11.25
CA PRO A 107 21.67 -5.90 9.87
C PRO A 107 21.49 -6.99 8.80
N ASN A 108 21.81 -8.23 9.10
CA ASN A 108 21.71 -9.38 8.17
C ASN A 108 20.44 -10.22 8.39
N ASP A 109 19.55 -9.82 9.29
CA ASP A 109 18.27 -10.49 9.50
C ASP A 109 17.25 -10.03 8.43
N GLY A 110 17.14 -10.81 7.35
CA GLY A 110 16.23 -10.49 6.23
C GLY A 110 14.76 -10.37 6.64
N PRO A 111 14.19 -11.32 7.41
CA PRO A 111 12.83 -11.21 7.95
C PRO A 111 12.58 -9.93 8.74
N LEU A 112 13.52 -9.52 9.56
CA LEU A 112 13.42 -8.29 10.34
C LEU A 112 13.49 -7.05 9.47
N GLN A 113 14.43 -7.01 8.49
CA GLN A 113 14.50 -5.93 7.52
C GLN A 113 13.20 -5.83 6.70
N ALA A 114 12.63 -6.97 6.30
CA ALA A 114 11.36 -7.01 5.60
C ALA A 114 10.21 -6.47 6.46
N LYS A 115 10.14 -6.85 7.74
CA LYS A 115 9.13 -6.36 8.68
C LYS A 115 9.22 -4.85 8.86
N LEU A 116 10.41 -4.30 9.07
CA LEU A 116 10.63 -2.86 9.17
C LEU A 116 10.27 -2.15 7.87
N GLY A 117 10.70 -2.68 6.72
CA GLY A 117 10.41 -2.10 5.42
C GLY A 117 8.92 -2.05 5.12
N LYS A 118 8.17 -3.12 5.40
CA LYS A 118 6.70 -3.17 5.26
C LYS A 118 6.02 -2.12 6.15
N GLN A 119 6.51 -1.94 7.38
CA GLN A 119 5.95 -0.94 8.29
C GLN A 119 6.23 0.49 7.83
N LEU A 120 7.45 0.76 7.35
CA LEU A 120 7.82 2.05 6.77
C LEU A 120 6.99 2.38 5.53
N LEU A 121 6.73 1.38 4.68
CA LEU A 121 5.88 1.53 3.50
C LEU A 121 4.44 1.90 3.89
N SER A 122 3.87 1.24 4.89
CA SER A 122 2.53 1.56 5.43
C SER A 122 2.45 2.95 6.03
N ALA A 123 3.56 3.47 6.57
CA ALA A 123 3.68 4.84 7.08
C ALA A 123 3.98 5.87 5.98
N GLY A 124 3.97 5.50 4.68
CA GLY A 124 4.26 6.40 3.56
C GLY A 124 5.74 6.78 3.41
N ARG A 125 6.63 6.11 4.14
CA ARG A 125 8.08 6.38 4.16
C ARG A 125 8.79 5.53 3.09
N ALA A 126 8.35 5.65 1.83
CA ALA A 126 8.74 4.78 0.73
C ALA A 126 10.27 4.68 0.50
N GLY A 127 11.00 5.79 0.62
CA GLY A 127 12.46 5.78 0.44
C GLY A 127 13.19 4.94 1.48
N GLU A 128 12.80 5.05 2.76
CA GLU A 128 13.35 4.23 3.84
C GLU A 128 12.91 2.77 3.71
N ALA A 129 11.64 2.55 3.33
CA ALA A 129 11.10 1.23 3.09
C ALA A 129 11.89 0.49 2.01
N THR A 130 12.19 1.15 0.89
CA THR A 130 12.99 0.58 -0.19
C THR A 130 14.34 0.09 0.31
N THR A 131 15.06 0.91 1.07
CA THR A 131 16.37 0.52 1.60
C THR A 131 16.29 -0.75 2.45
N MET A 132 15.27 -0.88 3.31
CA MET A 132 15.12 -2.07 4.16
C MET A 132 14.69 -3.28 3.34
N LEU A 133 13.73 -3.09 2.42
CA LEU A 133 13.22 -4.18 1.58
C LEU A 133 14.27 -4.67 0.57
N GLU A 134 15.15 -3.81 0.04
CA GLU A 134 16.28 -4.22 -0.80
C GLU A 134 17.26 -5.11 -0.04
N ARG A 135 17.60 -4.76 1.21
CA ARG A 135 18.43 -5.60 2.07
C ARG A 135 17.79 -6.97 2.32
N ALA A 136 16.49 -6.99 2.59
CA ALA A 136 15.75 -8.24 2.75
C ALA A 136 15.70 -9.05 1.45
N ALA A 137 15.49 -8.38 0.32
CA ALA A 137 15.42 -9.02 -1.00
C ALA A 137 16.78 -9.56 -1.51
N ALA A 138 17.88 -9.09 -0.94
CA ALA A 138 19.22 -9.62 -1.24
C ALA A 138 19.53 -10.93 -0.52
N GLN A 139 18.68 -11.36 0.42
CA GLN A 139 18.88 -12.62 1.15
C GLN A 139 18.45 -13.83 0.31
N PRO A 140 19.16 -14.98 0.42
CA PRO A 140 18.80 -16.19 -0.33
C PRO A 140 17.39 -16.72 -0.05
N SER A 141 16.86 -16.44 1.13
CA SER A 141 15.53 -16.88 1.60
C SER A 141 14.44 -15.84 1.41
N VAL A 142 14.58 -14.94 0.43
CA VAL A 142 13.55 -13.91 0.16
C VAL A 142 12.21 -14.55 -0.18
N ASP A 143 11.15 -14.05 0.45
CA ASP A 143 9.79 -14.46 0.15
C ASP A 143 9.13 -13.53 -0.89
N TRP A 144 8.05 -14.03 -1.49
CA TRP A 144 7.28 -13.27 -2.49
C TRP A 144 6.62 -12.02 -1.89
N GLN A 145 6.25 -12.03 -0.60
CA GLN A 145 5.66 -10.88 0.08
C GLN A 145 6.68 -9.73 0.19
N THR A 146 7.93 -10.04 0.48
CA THR A 146 9.01 -9.06 0.53
C THR A 146 9.27 -8.42 -0.83
N LEU A 147 9.29 -9.23 -1.89
CA LEU A 147 9.42 -8.71 -3.26
C LEU A 147 8.22 -7.87 -3.68
N SER A 148 7.01 -8.30 -3.34
CA SER A 148 5.78 -7.52 -3.60
C SER A 148 5.79 -6.18 -2.85
N ALA A 149 6.23 -6.18 -1.59
CA ALA A 149 6.39 -4.96 -0.81
C ALA A 149 7.42 -4.00 -1.42
N LEU A 150 8.54 -4.53 -1.90
CA LEU A 150 9.56 -3.74 -2.58
C LEU A 150 9.02 -3.14 -3.89
N GLY A 151 8.22 -3.90 -4.64
CA GLY A 151 7.48 -3.38 -5.79
C GLY A 151 6.60 -2.19 -5.43
N SER A 152 5.80 -2.33 -4.35
CA SER A 152 4.93 -1.25 -3.87
C SER A 152 5.72 -0.02 -3.40
N ALA A 153 6.91 -0.22 -2.80
CA ALA A 153 7.79 0.88 -2.41
C ALA A 153 8.34 1.64 -3.63
N TYR A 154 8.67 0.94 -4.70
CA TYR A 154 9.07 1.57 -5.96
C TYR A 154 7.92 2.30 -6.65
N ASP A 155 6.70 1.73 -6.63
CA ASP A 155 5.50 2.40 -7.18
C ASP A 155 5.22 3.73 -6.47
N GLN A 156 5.32 3.78 -5.14
CA GLN A 156 5.15 5.03 -4.39
C GLN A 156 6.21 6.09 -4.74
N GLN A 157 7.38 5.67 -5.23
CA GLN A 157 8.43 6.56 -5.70
C GLN A 157 8.32 6.89 -7.21
N GLY A 158 7.31 6.38 -7.90
CA GLY A 158 7.14 6.54 -9.34
C GLY A 158 8.09 5.71 -10.20
N ASN A 159 8.85 4.78 -9.59
CA ASN A 159 9.74 3.87 -10.33
C ASN A 159 8.99 2.61 -10.76
N TYR A 160 8.01 2.79 -11.67
CA TYR A 160 7.11 1.72 -12.11
C TYR A 160 7.83 0.55 -12.78
N THR A 161 8.95 0.81 -13.47
CA THR A 161 9.73 -0.26 -14.12
C THR A 161 10.37 -1.18 -13.10
N ALA A 162 11.00 -0.63 -12.07
CA ALA A 162 11.57 -1.43 -10.98
C ALA A 162 10.47 -2.14 -10.18
N ALA A 163 9.34 -1.48 -9.94
CA ALA A 163 8.20 -2.07 -9.26
C ALA A 163 7.72 -3.34 -9.96
N ARG A 164 7.44 -3.25 -11.27
CA ARG A 164 6.98 -4.39 -12.07
C ARG A 164 7.99 -5.54 -12.11
N ALA A 165 9.28 -5.23 -12.18
CA ALA A 165 10.31 -6.27 -12.10
C ALA A 165 10.24 -7.05 -10.78
N LYS A 166 9.96 -6.36 -9.65
CA LYS A 166 9.81 -7.01 -8.35
C LYS A 166 8.53 -7.82 -8.23
N TYR A 167 7.41 -7.34 -8.76
CA TYR A 167 6.17 -8.11 -8.83
C TYR A 167 6.33 -9.37 -9.67
N GLN A 168 7.02 -9.28 -10.83
CA GLN A 168 7.29 -10.44 -11.65
C GLN A 168 8.17 -11.47 -10.91
N GLN A 169 9.20 -11.03 -10.19
CA GLN A 169 10.01 -11.91 -9.34
C GLN A 169 9.16 -12.57 -8.24
N ALA A 170 8.23 -11.83 -7.63
CA ALA A 170 7.31 -12.37 -6.65
C ALA A 170 6.41 -13.47 -7.24
N LEU A 171 5.91 -13.26 -8.46
CA LEU A 171 5.08 -14.24 -9.18
C LEU A 171 5.87 -15.47 -9.65
N VAL A 172 7.19 -15.36 -9.86
CA VAL A 172 8.06 -16.52 -10.08
C VAL A 172 8.13 -17.39 -8.82
N LEU A 173 8.24 -16.77 -7.63
CA LEU A 173 8.26 -17.51 -6.36
C LEU A 173 6.89 -18.07 -5.98
N LYS A 174 5.82 -17.36 -6.28
CA LYS A 174 4.44 -17.77 -6.01
C LYS A 174 3.54 -17.41 -7.19
N PRO A 175 3.38 -18.31 -8.15
CA PRO A 175 2.48 -18.09 -9.29
C PRO A 175 1.01 -17.94 -8.86
N ASN A 176 0.24 -17.22 -9.67
CA ASN A 176 -1.20 -17.01 -9.46
C ASN A 176 -1.55 -16.33 -8.12
N GLN A 177 -0.62 -15.54 -7.57
CA GLN A 177 -0.88 -14.76 -6.38
C GLN A 177 -1.66 -13.49 -6.76
N LEU A 178 -2.98 -13.53 -6.60
CA LEU A 178 -3.90 -12.45 -7.01
C LEU A 178 -3.54 -11.07 -6.46
N SER A 179 -3.05 -10.99 -5.21
CA SER A 179 -2.61 -9.72 -4.63
C SER A 179 -1.43 -9.11 -5.37
N VAL A 180 -0.49 -9.93 -5.85
CA VAL A 180 0.68 -9.47 -6.60
C VAL A 180 0.30 -9.10 -8.03
N GLU A 181 -0.56 -9.90 -8.68
CA GLU A 181 -1.08 -9.60 -10.02
C GLU A 181 -1.87 -8.28 -10.02
N ASN A 182 -2.70 -8.08 -9.00
CA ASN A 182 -3.41 -6.82 -8.80
C ASN A 182 -2.44 -5.63 -8.64
N ASN A 183 -1.39 -5.78 -7.82
CA ASN A 183 -0.39 -4.72 -7.64
C ASN A 183 0.38 -4.46 -8.95
N LEU A 184 0.74 -5.50 -9.69
CA LEU A 184 1.37 -5.38 -11.01
C LEU A 184 0.48 -4.61 -11.99
N ALA A 185 -0.82 -4.92 -12.03
CA ALA A 185 -1.78 -4.21 -12.87
C ALA A 185 -1.91 -2.74 -12.46
N MET A 186 -1.99 -2.46 -11.15
CA MET A 186 -2.06 -1.09 -10.65
C MET A 186 -0.78 -0.30 -10.91
N SER A 187 0.38 -0.94 -10.93
CA SER A 187 1.64 -0.31 -11.34
C SER A 187 1.59 0.17 -12.81
N TYR A 188 0.97 -0.60 -13.71
CA TYR A 188 0.69 -0.14 -15.08
C TYR A 188 -0.29 1.04 -15.10
N ALA A 189 -1.35 0.98 -14.30
CA ALA A 189 -2.33 2.06 -14.21
C ALA A 189 -1.71 3.38 -13.70
N LEU A 190 -0.85 3.31 -12.68
CA LEU A 190 -0.12 4.46 -12.13
C LEU A 190 0.82 5.12 -13.16
N GLU A 191 1.37 4.33 -14.09
CA GLU A 191 2.17 4.85 -15.21
C GLU A 191 1.30 5.41 -16.35
N GLY A 192 -0.02 5.27 -16.29
CA GLY A 192 -0.96 5.67 -17.33
C GLY A 192 -1.19 4.62 -18.42
N LYS A 193 -0.65 3.42 -18.28
CA LYS A 193 -0.82 2.29 -19.21
C LYS A 193 -2.12 1.54 -18.88
N LEU A 194 -3.24 2.22 -19.00
CA LEU A 194 -4.56 1.71 -18.60
C LEU A 194 -4.98 0.44 -19.36
N PRO A 195 -4.74 0.29 -20.68
CA PRO A 195 -5.07 -0.95 -21.39
C PRO A 195 -4.31 -2.18 -20.88
N ASP A 196 -3.02 -2.01 -20.51
CA ASP A 196 -2.22 -3.11 -19.97
C ASP A 196 -2.70 -3.48 -18.55
N ALA A 197 -3.03 -2.49 -17.73
CA ALA A 197 -3.62 -2.70 -16.41
C ALA A 197 -4.95 -3.46 -16.50
N GLU A 198 -5.84 -3.05 -17.38
CA GLU A 198 -7.13 -3.71 -17.62
C GLU A 198 -6.94 -5.16 -18.04
N LYS A 199 -6.06 -5.42 -19.01
CA LYS A 199 -5.76 -6.78 -19.49
C LYS A 199 -5.36 -7.71 -18.34
N LEU A 200 -4.47 -7.25 -17.46
CA LEU A 200 -4.02 -8.02 -16.29
C LEU A 200 -5.15 -8.25 -15.29
N LEU A 201 -5.93 -7.22 -14.96
CA LEU A 201 -7.05 -7.35 -14.02
C LEU A 201 -8.13 -8.30 -14.57
N ARG A 202 -8.45 -8.23 -15.87
CA ARG A 202 -9.38 -9.18 -16.49
C ARG A 202 -8.85 -10.62 -16.47
N SER A 203 -7.56 -10.81 -16.73
CA SER A 203 -6.92 -12.12 -16.61
C SER A 203 -7.00 -12.64 -15.17
N ALA A 204 -6.71 -11.79 -14.19
CA ALA A 204 -6.85 -12.15 -12.78
C ALA A 204 -8.29 -12.54 -12.42
N MET A 205 -9.30 -11.89 -13.02
CA MET A 205 -10.72 -12.19 -12.82
C MET A 205 -11.15 -13.57 -13.36
N THR A 206 -10.37 -14.21 -14.23
CA THR A 206 -10.68 -15.56 -14.74
C THR A 206 -10.17 -16.69 -13.85
N GLN A 207 -9.39 -16.37 -12.81
CA GLN A 207 -8.83 -17.38 -11.91
C GLN A 207 -9.88 -17.90 -10.93
N GLN A 208 -9.74 -19.15 -10.50
CA GLN A 208 -10.64 -19.74 -9.52
C GLN A 208 -10.55 -19.00 -8.17
N GLY A 209 -11.72 -18.75 -7.57
CA GLY A 209 -11.81 -18.07 -6.27
C GLY A 209 -11.72 -16.55 -6.33
N VAL A 210 -11.63 -15.95 -7.53
CA VAL A 210 -11.56 -14.48 -7.69
C VAL A 210 -12.88 -13.80 -7.31
N ASP A 211 -14.02 -14.50 -7.39
CA ASP A 211 -15.31 -13.94 -6.98
C ASP A 211 -15.35 -13.49 -5.52
N ALA A 212 -14.46 -14.05 -4.69
CA ALA A 212 -14.25 -13.63 -3.31
C ALA A 212 -13.25 -12.45 -3.16
N GLN A 213 -12.78 -11.86 -4.26
CA GLN A 213 -11.76 -10.80 -4.23
C GLN A 213 -12.30 -9.44 -4.76
N PRO A 214 -13.13 -8.75 -3.98
CA PRO A 214 -13.73 -7.46 -4.38
C PRO A 214 -12.70 -6.42 -4.84
N ARG A 215 -11.48 -6.46 -4.28
CA ARG A 215 -10.41 -5.52 -4.61
C ARG A 215 -9.99 -5.56 -6.08
N VAL A 216 -9.84 -6.77 -6.66
CA VAL A 216 -9.48 -6.91 -8.09
C VAL A 216 -10.56 -6.31 -8.96
N ARG A 217 -11.83 -6.58 -8.63
CA ARG A 217 -13.01 -6.07 -9.34
C ARG A 217 -13.13 -4.55 -9.23
N GLN A 218 -12.94 -4.00 -8.02
CA GLN A 218 -12.96 -2.55 -7.80
C GLN A 218 -11.82 -1.84 -8.55
N ASN A 219 -10.62 -2.42 -8.57
CA ASN A 219 -9.51 -1.88 -9.35
C ASN A 219 -9.76 -1.97 -10.86
N LEU A 220 -10.41 -3.04 -11.33
CA LEU A 220 -10.86 -3.13 -12.71
C LEU A 220 -11.88 -2.04 -13.04
N ALA A 221 -12.88 -1.83 -12.18
CA ALA A 221 -13.85 -0.75 -12.35
C ALA A 221 -13.17 0.63 -12.40
N LEU A 222 -12.21 0.89 -11.52
CA LEU A 222 -11.42 2.11 -11.53
C LEU A 222 -10.66 2.28 -12.85
N VAL A 223 -9.92 1.27 -13.31
CA VAL A 223 -9.12 1.33 -14.53
C VAL A 223 -10.00 1.52 -15.77
N VAL A 224 -11.17 0.88 -15.84
CA VAL A 224 -12.15 1.03 -16.92
C VAL A 224 -12.78 2.43 -16.90
N GLY A 225 -13.10 2.95 -15.71
CA GLY A 225 -13.62 4.31 -15.52
C GLY A 225 -12.59 5.39 -15.90
N LEU A 226 -11.29 5.18 -15.58
CA LEU A 226 -10.19 6.07 -16.00
C LEU A 226 -10.03 6.13 -17.52
N GLN A 227 -10.49 5.12 -18.24
CA GLN A 227 -10.55 5.12 -19.71
C GLN A 227 -11.83 5.79 -20.27
N GLY A 228 -12.68 6.37 -19.41
CA GLY A 228 -13.92 7.03 -19.78
C GLY A 228 -15.12 6.09 -19.99
N ARG A 229 -14.97 4.79 -19.75
CA ARG A 229 -16.04 3.78 -19.90
C ARG A 229 -16.86 3.65 -18.62
N PHE A 230 -17.60 4.74 -18.29
CA PHE A 230 -18.28 4.85 -16.98
C PHE A 230 -19.40 3.87 -16.79
N ASP A 231 -20.18 3.53 -17.85
CA ASP A 231 -21.27 2.56 -17.74
C ASP A 231 -20.75 1.14 -17.45
N GLU A 232 -19.67 0.76 -18.09
CA GLU A 232 -19.02 -0.52 -17.82
C GLU A 232 -18.40 -0.54 -16.41
N ALA A 233 -17.73 0.54 -16.00
CA ALA A 233 -17.19 0.67 -14.65
C ALA A 233 -18.30 0.56 -13.59
N ARG A 234 -19.48 1.14 -13.85
CA ARG A 234 -20.67 1.02 -13.00
C ARG A 234 -21.10 -0.45 -12.86
N GLN A 235 -21.24 -1.16 -13.97
CA GLN A 235 -21.64 -2.57 -13.94
C GLN A 235 -20.66 -3.44 -13.14
N ILE A 236 -19.35 -3.21 -13.33
CA ILE A 236 -18.32 -3.95 -12.62
C ILE A 236 -18.36 -3.64 -11.11
N ALA A 237 -18.46 -2.37 -10.73
CA ALA A 237 -18.45 -1.94 -9.33
C ALA A 237 -19.70 -2.37 -8.56
N SER A 238 -20.87 -2.44 -9.22
CA SER A 238 -22.15 -2.81 -8.60
C SER A 238 -22.20 -4.25 -8.09
N ALA A 239 -21.22 -5.09 -8.46
CA ALA A 239 -21.12 -6.43 -7.90
C ALA A 239 -20.71 -6.44 -6.41
N ASP A 240 -20.04 -5.39 -5.94
CA ASP A 240 -19.48 -5.32 -4.58
C ASP A 240 -19.97 -4.12 -3.76
N LEU A 241 -20.44 -3.07 -4.41
CA LEU A 241 -20.75 -1.79 -3.76
C LEU A 241 -22.23 -1.43 -3.89
N PRO A 242 -22.83 -0.80 -2.88
CA PRO A 242 -24.14 -0.17 -2.97
C PRO A 242 -24.19 0.89 -4.08
N ALA A 243 -25.37 1.07 -4.68
CA ALA A 243 -25.55 1.95 -5.83
C ALA A 243 -25.14 3.41 -5.56
N ASP A 244 -25.42 3.92 -4.37
CA ASP A 244 -25.03 5.27 -3.95
C ASP A 244 -23.49 5.46 -3.90
N GLN A 245 -22.76 4.44 -3.43
CA GLN A 245 -21.30 4.47 -3.42
C GLN A 245 -20.72 4.37 -4.85
N VAL A 246 -21.32 3.52 -5.70
CA VAL A 246 -20.91 3.42 -7.11
C VAL A 246 -21.06 4.76 -7.80
N GLU A 247 -22.22 5.43 -7.67
CA GLU A 247 -22.46 6.74 -8.30
C GLU A 247 -21.53 7.81 -7.73
N ALA A 248 -21.30 7.83 -6.42
CA ALA A 248 -20.37 8.79 -5.80
C ALA A 248 -18.94 8.61 -6.36
N ASN A 249 -18.47 7.38 -6.47
CA ASN A 249 -17.14 7.08 -7.02
C ASN A 249 -17.01 7.49 -8.49
N LEU A 250 -18.02 7.18 -9.30
CA LEU A 250 -18.01 7.53 -10.74
C LEU A 250 -18.10 9.05 -10.96
N ASN A 251 -18.97 9.74 -10.22
CA ASN A 251 -19.06 11.20 -10.28
C ASN A 251 -17.74 11.87 -9.92
N TYR A 252 -17.08 11.38 -8.88
CA TYR A 252 -15.75 11.89 -8.50
C TYR A 252 -14.72 11.66 -9.63
N LEU A 253 -14.72 10.47 -10.22
CA LEU A 253 -13.81 10.12 -11.31
C LEU A 253 -14.07 10.99 -12.55
N GLN A 254 -15.34 11.22 -12.91
CA GLN A 254 -15.73 12.10 -14.02
C GLN A 254 -15.27 13.53 -13.78
N GLN A 255 -15.49 14.07 -12.58
CA GLN A 255 -15.06 15.42 -12.21
C GLN A 255 -13.53 15.55 -12.28
N MET A 256 -12.79 14.55 -11.79
CA MET A 256 -11.34 14.53 -11.86
C MET A 256 -10.83 14.53 -13.31
N LEU A 257 -11.45 13.74 -14.19
CA LEU A 257 -11.06 13.65 -15.60
C LEU A 257 -11.51 14.88 -16.43
N ALA A 258 -12.57 15.56 -16.02
CA ALA A 258 -13.05 16.79 -16.66
C ALA A 258 -12.15 18.02 -16.39
N GLN A 259 -11.29 17.97 -15.37
CA GLN A 259 -10.35 19.08 -15.09
C GLN A 259 -9.21 19.07 -16.11
N PRO A 260 -9.08 20.11 -16.97
CA PRO A 260 -8.22 20.06 -18.16
C PRO A 260 -6.72 19.96 -17.88
N ASN A 261 -6.27 19.99 -16.62
CA ASN A 261 -4.87 20.17 -16.27
C ASN A 261 -4.19 18.99 -15.56
N THR A 262 -4.92 17.96 -15.10
CA THR A 262 -4.33 16.97 -14.19
C THR A 262 -3.55 15.89 -14.93
N TRP A 263 -4.14 15.26 -15.94
CA TRP A 263 -3.46 14.19 -16.70
C TRP A 263 -2.52 14.71 -17.79
N GLN A 264 -2.87 15.81 -18.46
CA GLN A 264 -2.00 16.40 -19.47
C GLN A 264 -0.76 17.05 -18.86
N GLN A 265 -0.84 17.60 -17.64
CA GLN A 265 0.33 18.08 -16.90
C GLN A 265 1.22 16.93 -16.44
N LEU A 266 0.65 15.82 -15.95
CA LEU A 266 1.40 14.61 -15.60
C LEU A 266 2.09 13.98 -16.81
N ALA A 267 1.42 13.93 -17.96
CA ALA A 267 2.00 13.42 -19.19
C ALA A 267 3.10 14.33 -19.76
N LYS A 268 2.97 15.66 -19.64
CA LYS A 268 3.98 16.64 -20.10
C LYS A 268 5.21 16.72 -19.19
N GLN A 269 5.05 16.53 -17.89
CA GLN A 269 6.19 16.50 -16.95
C GLN A 269 7.13 15.29 -17.18
N LYS A 270 6.68 14.25 -17.89
CA LYS A 270 7.48 13.07 -18.20
C LYS A 270 8.23 13.15 -19.55
N GLN A 271 8.07 14.23 -20.33
CA GLN A 271 8.72 14.39 -21.64
C GLN A 271 9.84 15.45 -21.60
N GLY A 272 10.16 16.04 -20.50
CA GLY A 272 11.30 16.95 -20.25
C GLY A 272 12.21 16.39 -19.15
#